data_f54de40ea6aa8db4ad921cd88b693157
#
_entry.id   f54de40ea6aa8db4ad921cd88b693157
#
_cell.length_a   1.000
_cell.length_b   1.000
_cell.length_c   1.000
_cell.angle_alpha   90.00
_cell.angle_beta   90.00
_cell.angle_gamma   90.00
#
_symmetry.space_group_name_H-M   'P 1'
#
loop_
_entity.id
_entity.type
_entity.pdbx_description
1 polymer ?
#
loop_
_entity_poly.entity_id
_entity_poly.type
_entity_poly.pdbx_seq_one_letter_code
_entity_poly.pdbx_strand_id
1 'polypeptide(L)'
;MKILLAGCGDIGQRVAARLAKEHQCFGLKRNPQFLQSSITPLKGDLSDDKDLAGIFSQEFDAVIATLTPEARTEEAYQKAYVDTATALASSINNAEYQPKIVIWISSTSVYGDSTNQWLDEESPVNPASFFARALKKAEDIMAAVSCDLTIVRFSGIYGPGRLALL
;
A
#
# COMPACT_ATOMS: atom_id res chain seq x y z
N MET A 1 8.42 -8.43 -15.42
CA MET A 1 8.70 -8.09 -14.01
C MET A 1 7.87 -8.98 -13.10
N LYS A 2 8.39 -9.33 -11.94
CA LYS A 2 7.60 -9.90 -10.82
C LYS A 2 7.11 -8.76 -9.93
N ILE A 3 5.81 -8.60 -9.79
CA ILE A 3 5.19 -7.49 -9.06
C ILE A 3 4.39 -8.02 -7.87
N LEU A 4 4.72 -7.55 -6.68
CA LEU A 4 3.99 -7.84 -5.46
C LEU A 4 2.89 -6.79 -5.22
N LEU A 5 1.63 -7.23 -5.17
CA LEU A 5 0.50 -6.44 -4.70
C LEU A 5 0.34 -6.67 -3.20
N ALA A 6 0.96 -5.82 -2.38
CA ALA A 6 0.86 -5.86 -0.93
C ALA A 6 -0.50 -5.30 -0.50
N GLY A 7 -1.36 -6.14 0.06
CA GLY A 7 -2.76 -5.81 0.33
C GLY A 7 -3.66 -5.90 -0.91
N CYS A 8 -3.67 -7.04 -1.58
CA CYS A 8 -4.41 -7.27 -2.82
C CYS A 8 -5.94 -7.33 -2.60
N GLY A 9 -6.54 -6.20 -2.21
CA GLY A 9 -7.98 -5.96 -2.10
C GLY A 9 -8.61 -5.60 -3.45
N ASP A 10 -9.72 -4.85 -3.46
CA ASP A 10 -10.42 -4.46 -4.71
C ASP A 10 -9.50 -3.67 -5.67
N ILE A 11 -8.84 -2.61 -5.18
CA ILE A 11 -7.94 -1.80 -6.00
C ILE A 11 -6.73 -2.62 -6.46
N GLY A 12 -6.09 -3.36 -5.54
CA GLY A 12 -4.94 -4.20 -5.87
C GLY A 12 -5.26 -5.24 -6.94
N GLN A 13 -6.43 -5.90 -6.89
CA GLN A 13 -6.84 -6.85 -7.91
C GLN A 13 -7.10 -6.19 -9.28
N ARG A 14 -7.72 -5.00 -9.31
CA ARG A 14 -7.95 -4.26 -10.56
C ARG A 14 -6.64 -3.82 -11.22
N VAL A 15 -5.67 -3.41 -10.42
CA VAL A 15 -4.31 -3.07 -10.89
C VAL A 15 -3.62 -4.32 -11.41
N ALA A 16 -3.59 -5.39 -10.62
CA ALA A 16 -2.97 -6.66 -10.99
C ALA A 16 -3.54 -7.24 -12.28
N ALA A 17 -4.87 -7.21 -12.47
CA ALA A 17 -5.52 -7.71 -13.70
C ALA A 17 -5.07 -6.97 -14.98
N ARG A 18 -4.68 -5.71 -14.85
CA ARG A 18 -4.12 -4.94 -15.98
C ARG A 18 -2.65 -5.25 -16.20
N LEU A 19 -1.88 -5.34 -15.12
CA LEU A 19 -0.44 -5.60 -15.17
C LEU A 19 -0.12 -7.05 -15.57
N ALA A 20 -0.99 -8.01 -15.24
CA ALA A 20 -0.81 -9.42 -15.54
C ALA A 20 -0.80 -9.76 -17.05
N LYS A 21 -1.13 -8.80 -17.91
CA LYS A 21 -0.99 -8.96 -19.37
C LYS A 21 0.47 -9.02 -19.82
N GLU A 22 1.37 -8.38 -19.08
CA GLU A 22 2.79 -8.23 -19.44
C GLU A 22 3.73 -8.62 -18.30
N HIS A 23 3.21 -8.82 -17.08
CA HIS A 23 4.00 -9.04 -15.87
C HIS A 23 3.44 -10.19 -15.03
N GLN A 24 4.28 -10.78 -14.20
CA GLN A 24 3.86 -11.76 -13.20
C GLN A 24 3.40 -11.02 -11.94
N CYS A 25 2.10 -11.13 -11.62
CA CYS A 25 1.51 -10.47 -10.49
C CYS A 25 1.25 -11.46 -9.34
N PHE A 26 1.69 -11.08 -8.14
CA PHE A 26 1.53 -11.83 -6.90
C PHE A 26 0.68 -11.01 -5.94
N GLY A 27 -0.39 -11.60 -5.42
CA GLY A 27 -1.31 -10.91 -4.52
C GLY A 27 -1.18 -11.39 -3.08
N LEU A 28 -0.60 -10.55 -2.22
CA LEU A 28 -0.44 -10.86 -0.81
C LEU A 28 -1.64 -10.39 0.01
N LYS A 29 -2.26 -11.31 0.72
CA LYS A 29 -3.30 -11.04 1.71
C LYS A 29 -3.50 -12.24 2.66
N ARG A 30 -4.14 -12.01 3.80
CA ARG A 30 -4.42 -13.07 4.80
C ARG A 30 -5.28 -14.20 4.26
N ASN A 31 -6.27 -13.87 3.41
CA ASN A 31 -7.18 -14.83 2.79
C ASN A 31 -7.17 -14.68 1.26
N PRO A 32 -6.23 -15.31 0.54
CA PRO A 32 -6.06 -15.11 -0.91
C PRO A 32 -6.98 -15.98 -1.78
N GLN A 33 -7.92 -16.73 -1.21
CA GLN A 33 -8.75 -17.73 -1.90
C GLN A 33 -9.60 -17.19 -3.06
N PHE A 34 -9.92 -15.89 -3.03
CA PHE A 34 -10.79 -15.24 -4.02
C PHE A 34 -10.05 -14.25 -4.92
N LEU A 35 -8.74 -14.44 -5.11
CA LEU A 35 -8.00 -13.67 -6.09
C LEU A 35 -8.33 -14.14 -7.51
N GLN A 36 -8.28 -13.21 -8.46
CA GLN A 36 -8.46 -13.54 -9.88
C GLN A 36 -7.37 -14.52 -10.35
N SER A 37 -7.70 -15.40 -11.28
CA SER A 37 -6.81 -16.45 -11.78
C SER A 37 -5.50 -15.94 -12.41
N SER A 38 -5.46 -14.68 -12.83
CA SER A 38 -4.26 -14.01 -13.36
C SER A 38 -3.28 -13.56 -12.27
N ILE A 39 -3.61 -13.74 -10.98
CA ILE A 39 -2.82 -13.28 -9.84
C ILE A 39 -2.37 -14.52 -9.05
N THR A 40 -1.07 -14.70 -8.89
CA THR A 40 -0.53 -15.75 -8.03
C THR A 40 -0.81 -15.41 -6.56
N PRO A 41 -1.57 -16.27 -5.84
CA PRO A 41 -1.94 -15.97 -4.46
C PRO A 41 -0.77 -16.21 -3.51
N LEU A 42 -0.53 -15.24 -2.64
CA LEU A 42 0.36 -15.34 -1.49
C LEU A 42 -0.43 -15.13 -0.20
N LYS A 43 -0.27 -16.05 0.75
CA LYS A 43 -0.88 -15.93 2.07
C LYS A 43 0.11 -15.34 3.06
N GLY A 44 -0.30 -14.29 3.79
CA GLY A 44 0.49 -13.70 4.86
C GLY A 44 -0.15 -12.43 5.41
N ASP A 45 0.28 -12.02 6.58
CA ASP A 45 -0.05 -10.73 7.19
C ASP A 45 1.08 -9.72 6.92
N LEU A 46 0.72 -8.58 6.34
CA LEU A 46 1.67 -7.51 5.99
C LEU A 46 2.28 -6.81 7.21
N SER A 47 1.72 -7.00 8.39
CA SER A 47 2.26 -6.51 9.65
C SER A 47 3.10 -7.54 10.41
N ASP A 48 3.35 -8.73 9.83
CA ASP A 48 4.15 -9.79 10.41
C ASP A 48 5.49 -9.94 9.66
N ASP A 49 6.59 -9.65 10.37
CA ASP A 49 7.95 -9.71 9.81
C ASP A 49 8.33 -11.11 9.31
N LYS A 50 7.83 -12.18 9.96
CA LYS A 50 8.15 -13.56 9.57
C LYS A 50 7.47 -13.94 8.26
N ASP A 51 6.20 -13.55 8.11
CA ASP A 51 5.47 -13.76 6.87
C ASP A 51 6.16 -13.02 5.71
N LEU A 52 6.54 -11.76 5.93
CA LEU A 52 7.20 -10.95 4.91
C LEU A 52 8.60 -11.45 4.56
N ALA A 53 9.40 -11.91 5.52
CA ALA A 53 10.72 -12.47 5.25
C ALA A 53 10.64 -13.67 4.29
N GLY A 54 9.67 -14.57 4.50
CA GLY A 54 9.42 -15.70 3.59
C GLY A 54 8.92 -15.28 2.20
N ILE A 55 8.18 -14.17 2.12
CA ILE A 55 7.66 -13.65 0.86
C ILE A 55 8.77 -12.95 0.07
N PHE A 56 9.59 -12.12 0.69
CA PHE A 56 10.67 -11.38 0.03
C PHE A 56 11.84 -12.26 -0.43
N SER A 57 11.89 -13.54 -0.05
CA SER A 57 12.82 -14.51 -0.66
C SER A 57 12.49 -14.83 -2.14
N GLN A 58 11.34 -14.37 -2.66
CA GLN A 58 10.89 -14.63 -4.04
C GLN A 58 11.35 -13.60 -5.07
N GLU A 59 12.16 -12.63 -4.72
CA GLU A 59 12.77 -11.65 -5.65
C GLU A 59 11.72 -10.87 -6.48
N PHE A 60 11.10 -9.85 -5.88
CA PHE A 60 10.17 -8.96 -6.58
C PHE A 60 10.89 -7.77 -7.20
N ASP A 61 10.57 -7.44 -8.45
CA ASP A 61 11.08 -6.24 -9.13
C ASP A 61 10.38 -4.96 -8.65
N ALA A 62 9.10 -5.08 -8.27
CA ALA A 62 8.30 -3.94 -7.81
C ALA A 62 7.30 -4.37 -6.73
N VAL A 63 6.98 -3.44 -5.83
CA VAL A 63 5.95 -3.59 -4.80
C VAL A 63 4.91 -2.48 -4.93
N ILE A 64 3.64 -2.84 -4.93
CA ILE A 64 2.51 -1.89 -4.92
C ILE A 64 1.69 -2.15 -3.67
N ALA A 65 1.70 -1.23 -2.71
CA ALA A 65 0.98 -1.37 -1.44
C ALA A 65 -0.37 -0.66 -1.50
N THR A 66 -1.47 -1.46 -1.44
CA THR A 66 -2.85 -0.97 -1.47
C THR A 66 -3.60 -1.41 -0.23
N LEU A 67 -3.45 -0.66 0.85
CA LEU A 67 -3.92 -1.03 2.16
C LEU A 67 -5.33 -0.49 2.44
N THR A 68 -6.06 -1.22 3.27
CA THR A 68 -7.37 -0.78 3.77
C THR A 68 -7.52 -1.26 5.21
N PRO A 69 -7.83 -0.37 6.16
CA PRO A 69 -8.07 -0.77 7.54
C PRO A 69 -9.38 -1.57 7.66
N GLU A 70 -9.45 -2.47 8.63
CA GLU A 70 -10.63 -3.31 8.86
C GLU A 70 -11.81 -2.52 9.46
N ALA A 71 -11.51 -1.44 10.18
CA ALA A 71 -12.48 -0.57 10.81
C ALA A 71 -11.98 0.89 10.80
N ARG A 72 -12.89 1.84 11.05
CA ARG A 72 -12.54 3.26 11.17
C ARG A 72 -12.19 3.62 12.61
N THR A 73 -11.20 2.92 13.17
CA THR A 73 -10.65 3.17 14.50
C THR A 73 -9.16 3.48 14.42
N GLU A 74 -8.61 4.13 15.45
CA GLU A 74 -7.20 4.48 15.51
C GLU A 74 -6.31 3.23 15.47
N GLU A 75 -6.70 2.17 16.19
CA GLU A 75 -5.98 0.91 16.25
C GLU A 75 -5.95 0.21 14.87
N ALA A 76 -7.09 0.22 14.15
CA ALA A 76 -7.16 -0.39 12.84
C ALA A 76 -6.30 0.36 11.81
N TYR A 77 -6.24 1.69 11.90
CA TYR A 77 -5.37 2.51 11.06
C TYR A 77 -3.90 2.36 11.44
N GLN A 78 -3.57 2.33 12.73
CA GLN A 78 -2.22 2.04 13.19
C GLN A 78 -1.73 0.71 12.61
N LYS A 79 -2.51 -0.36 12.77
CA LYS A 79 -2.16 -1.69 12.25
C LYS A 79 -2.04 -1.69 10.73
N ALA A 80 -3.04 -1.17 10.02
CA ALA A 80 -3.09 -1.25 8.57
C ALA A 80 -2.00 -0.42 7.88
N TYR A 81 -1.63 0.73 8.41
CA TYR A 81 -0.68 1.64 7.77
C TYR A 81 0.67 1.66 8.46
N VAL A 82 0.72 1.91 9.77
CA VAL A 82 2.00 2.14 10.46
C VAL A 82 2.76 0.83 10.69
N ASP A 83 2.09 -0.19 11.24
CA ASP A 83 2.73 -1.47 11.52
C ASP A 83 3.11 -2.16 10.19
N THR A 84 2.22 -2.11 9.19
CA THR A 84 2.53 -2.61 7.85
C THR A 84 3.70 -1.86 7.19
N ALA A 85 3.75 -0.52 7.28
CA ALA A 85 4.87 0.23 6.73
C ALA A 85 6.19 -0.14 7.42
N THR A 86 6.16 -0.33 8.74
CA THR A 86 7.34 -0.73 9.53
C THR A 86 7.85 -2.10 9.09
N ALA A 87 6.99 -3.10 9.04
CA ALA A 87 7.36 -4.46 8.64
C ALA A 87 7.80 -4.53 7.18
N LEU A 88 7.07 -3.84 6.28
CA LEU A 88 7.37 -3.82 4.85
C LEU A 88 8.69 -3.12 4.55
N ALA A 89 8.94 -1.94 5.13
CA ALA A 89 10.21 -1.21 4.96
C ALA A 89 11.40 -2.01 5.50
N SER A 90 11.25 -2.63 6.68
CA SER A 90 12.25 -3.54 7.24
C SER A 90 12.54 -4.70 6.30
N SER A 91 11.50 -5.37 5.80
CA SER A 91 11.66 -6.53 4.91
C SER A 91 12.29 -6.16 3.57
N ILE A 92 11.93 -5.01 2.99
CA ILE A 92 12.54 -4.50 1.75
C ILE A 92 14.03 -4.21 1.96
N ASN A 93 14.38 -3.50 3.03
CA ASN A 93 15.76 -3.11 3.29
C ASN A 93 16.68 -4.29 3.64
N ASN A 94 16.12 -5.37 4.21
CA ASN A 94 16.85 -6.58 4.58
C ASN A 94 16.80 -7.67 3.51
N ALA A 95 16.02 -7.50 2.44
CA ALA A 95 15.94 -8.47 1.36
C ALA A 95 17.27 -8.58 0.61
N GLU A 96 17.69 -9.80 0.28
CA GLU A 96 18.88 -10.05 -0.54
C GLU A 96 18.70 -9.46 -1.96
N TYR A 97 17.49 -9.58 -2.51
CA TYR A 97 17.07 -8.93 -3.74
C TYR A 97 16.05 -7.83 -3.42
N GLN A 98 16.47 -6.59 -3.48
CA GLN A 98 15.60 -5.45 -3.23
C GLN A 98 14.77 -5.10 -4.47
N PRO A 99 13.48 -4.78 -4.32
CA PRO A 99 12.68 -4.27 -5.42
C PRO A 99 13.26 -2.94 -5.93
N LYS A 100 13.18 -2.71 -7.23
CA LYS A 100 13.64 -1.45 -7.85
C LYS A 100 12.68 -0.30 -7.54
N ILE A 101 11.38 -0.60 -7.45
CA ILE A 101 10.32 0.39 -7.32
C ILE A 101 9.34 -0.05 -6.23
N VAL A 102 9.00 0.87 -5.35
CA VAL A 102 7.88 0.74 -4.40
C VAL A 102 6.87 1.84 -4.66
N ILE A 103 5.61 1.47 -4.85
CA ILE A 103 4.48 2.40 -4.94
C ILE A 103 3.65 2.24 -3.67
N TRP A 104 3.61 3.30 -2.86
CA TRP A 104 2.83 3.34 -1.61
C TRP A 104 1.58 4.19 -1.81
N ILE A 105 0.41 3.59 -1.64
CA ILE A 105 -0.86 4.31 -1.75
C ILE A 105 -1.20 4.97 -0.42
N SER A 106 -1.34 6.27 -0.45
CA SER A 106 -1.73 7.15 0.64
C SER A 106 -3.00 7.95 0.28
N SER A 107 -3.27 9.02 1.01
CA SER A 107 -4.47 9.85 0.82
C SER A 107 -4.17 11.33 0.94
N THR A 108 -4.90 12.15 0.18
CA THR A 108 -4.87 13.62 0.32
C THR A 108 -5.34 14.12 1.69
N SER A 109 -5.92 13.25 2.53
CA SER A 109 -6.26 13.60 3.92
C SER A 109 -5.07 14.03 4.77
N VAL A 110 -3.83 13.70 4.36
CA VAL A 110 -2.60 14.14 5.04
C VAL A 110 -2.39 15.65 4.99
N TYR A 111 -3.00 16.35 4.03
CA TYR A 111 -2.93 17.82 3.93
C TYR A 111 -3.82 18.54 4.96
N GLY A 112 -4.75 17.82 5.62
CA GLY A 112 -5.69 18.42 6.57
C GLY A 112 -6.79 19.25 5.91
N ASP A 113 -7.38 20.15 6.67
CA ASP A 113 -8.44 21.05 6.19
C ASP A 113 -7.83 22.23 5.41
N SER A 114 -7.71 22.06 4.13
CA SER A 114 -7.25 23.08 3.19
C SER A 114 -8.43 23.62 2.38
N THR A 115 -9.39 24.23 3.06
CA THR A 115 -10.58 24.81 2.42
C THR A 115 -10.19 25.92 1.44
N ASN A 116 -10.61 25.77 0.19
CA ASN A 116 -10.44 26.75 -0.90
C ASN A 116 -8.98 27.03 -1.34
N GLN A 117 -8.05 26.11 -1.11
CA GLN A 117 -6.70 26.20 -1.64
C GLN A 117 -6.42 25.11 -2.67
N TRP A 118 -5.71 25.44 -3.73
CA TRP A 118 -5.10 24.45 -4.61
C TRP A 118 -3.95 23.78 -3.87
N LEU A 119 -3.89 22.47 -3.94
CA LEU A 119 -2.85 21.65 -3.33
C LEU A 119 -2.12 20.89 -4.42
N ASP A 120 -0.82 20.78 -4.23
CA ASP A 120 0.09 19.95 -4.99
C ASP A 120 0.93 19.07 -4.08
N GLU A 121 1.85 18.31 -4.65
CA GLU A 121 2.71 17.38 -3.91
C GLU A 121 3.72 18.08 -2.99
N GLU A 122 4.03 19.35 -3.22
CA GLU A 122 4.94 20.17 -2.40
C GLU A 122 4.21 20.91 -1.28
N SER A 123 2.89 20.90 -1.32
CA SER A 123 2.07 21.60 -0.32
C SER A 123 2.31 21.03 1.09
N PRO A 124 2.36 21.92 2.12
CA PRO A 124 2.59 21.49 3.49
C PRO A 124 1.54 20.50 3.99
N VAL A 125 1.97 19.38 4.60
CA VAL A 125 1.08 18.40 5.22
C VAL A 125 0.74 18.79 6.65
N ASN A 126 -0.55 18.72 7.01
CA ASN A 126 -1.06 19.05 8.35
C ASN A 126 -2.14 18.05 8.80
N PRO A 127 -1.76 16.79 9.11
CA PRO A 127 -2.71 15.71 9.39
C PRO A 127 -3.45 15.94 10.70
N ALA A 128 -4.69 16.44 10.66
CA ALA A 128 -5.48 16.77 11.82
C ALA A 128 -6.16 15.55 12.47
N SER A 129 -6.67 14.61 11.66
CA SER A 129 -7.37 13.43 12.14
C SER A 129 -6.44 12.27 12.48
N PHE A 130 -6.90 11.31 13.31
CA PHE A 130 -6.13 10.12 13.64
C PHE A 130 -5.74 9.30 12.38
N PHE A 131 -6.67 9.19 11.44
CA PHE A 131 -6.40 8.46 10.19
C PHE A 131 -5.38 9.18 9.30
N ALA A 132 -5.42 10.51 9.21
CA ALA A 132 -4.44 11.28 8.47
C ALA A 132 -3.05 11.20 9.12
N ARG A 133 -2.98 11.22 10.46
CA ARG A 133 -1.72 11.03 11.20
C ARG A 133 -1.11 9.65 10.98
N ALA A 134 -1.93 8.60 10.99
CA ALA A 134 -1.46 7.24 10.72
C ALA A 134 -0.91 7.10 9.29
N LEU A 135 -1.60 7.67 8.30
CA LEU A 135 -1.13 7.71 6.90
C LEU A 135 0.19 8.45 6.76
N LYS A 136 0.28 9.67 7.33
CA LYS A 136 1.53 10.46 7.26
C LYS A 136 2.69 9.75 7.94
N LYS A 137 2.46 9.15 9.12
CA LYS A 137 3.50 8.37 9.81
C LYS A 137 3.98 7.18 8.97
N ALA A 138 3.06 6.52 8.26
CA ALA A 138 3.43 5.44 7.36
C ALA A 138 4.22 5.93 6.14
N GLU A 139 3.88 7.11 5.57
CA GLU A 139 4.69 7.75 4.53
C GLU A 139 6.13 8.01 5.00
N ASP A 140 6.28 8.53 6.23
CA ASP A 140 7.61 8.82 6.81
C ASP A 140 8.45 7.55 7.03
N ILE A 141 7.81 6.46 7.46
CA ILE A 141 8.47 5.16 7.61
C ILE A 141 8.89 4.62 6.25
N MET A 142 8.00 4.66 5.26
CA MET A 142 8.32 4.19 3.92
C MET A 142 9.41 5.01 3.23
N ALA A 143 9.55 6.28 3.55
CA ALA A 143 10.64 7.12 3.03
C ALA A 143 12.06 6.61 3.38
N ALA A 144 12.17 5.66 4.33
CA ALA A 144 13.44 5.04 4.70
C ALA A 144 13.78 3.77 3.88
N VAL A 145 12.99 3.39 2.88
CA VAL A 145 13.35 2.27 1.99
C VAL A 145 14.52 2.64 1.08
N SER A 146 15.38 1.67 0.80
CA SER A 146 16.61 1.85 0.03
C SER A 146 16.44 1.69 -1.49
N CYS A 147 15.22 1.88 -2.00
CA CYS A 147 14.87 1.77 -3.42
C CYS A 147 13.99 2.95 -3.85
N ASP A 148 13.68 3.05 -5.15
CA ASP A 148 12.83 4.13 -5.66
C ASP A 148 11.43 4.03 -5.06
N LEU A 149 11.03 5.05 -4.29
CA LEU A 149 9.72 5.15 -3.67
C LEU A 149 8.86 6.20 -4.37
N THR A 150 7.64 5.82 -4.71
CA THR A 150 6.59 6.76 -5.12
C THR A 150 5.42 6.69 -4.14
N ILE A 151 5.13 7.79 -3.46
CA ILE A 151 3.94 7.92 -2.62
C ILE A 151 2.82 8.54 -3.45
N VAL A 152 1.69 7.83 -3.57
CA VAL A 152 0.53 8.30 -4.33
C VAL A 152 -0.59 8.65 -3.37
N ARG A 153 -0.89 9.94 -3.20
CA ARG A 153 -1.95 10.45 -2.34
C ARG A 153 -3.25 10.56 -3.12
N PHE A 154 -4.12 9.56 -3.00
CA PHE A 154 -5.44 9.61 -3.63
C PHE A 154 -6.42 10.47 -2.85
N SER A 155 -7.26 11.21 -3.56
CA SER A 155 -8.50 11.78 -3.05
C SER A 155 -9.59 10.72 -2.93
N GLY A 156 -10.86 11.10 -2.84
CA GLY A 156 -11.96 10.13 -2.82
C GLY A 156 -11.97 9.23 -4.06
N ILE A 157 -11.84 7.93 -3.84
CA ILE A 157 -11.88 6.93 -4.91
C ILE A 157 -13.35 6.57 -5.19
N TYR A 158 -13.83 6.82 -6.41
CA TYR A 158 -15.18 6.50 -6.86
C TYR A 158 -15.16 5.70 -8.17
N GLY A 159 -16.29 5.09 -8.52
CA GLY A 159 -16.44 4.31 -9.75
C GLY A 159 -17.40 3.13 -9.59
N PRO A 160 -17.42 2.17 -10.51
CA PRO A 160 -18.30 1.00 -10.43
C PRO A 160 -18.13 0.25 -9.08
N GLY A 161 -19.23 0.16 -8.32
CA GLY A 161 -19.22 -0.43 -6.97
C GLY A 161 -18.72 0.49 -5.84
N ARG A 162 -18.39 1.77 -6.14
CA ARG A 162 -17.92 2.78 -5.15
C ARG A 162 -18.63 4.11 -5.42
N LEU A 163 -19.89 4.21 -4.99
CA LEU A 163 -20.75 5.37 -5.27
C LEU A 163 -20.84 6.37 -4.10
N ALA A 164 -20.03 6.22 -3.05
CA ALA A 164 -20.13 7.03 -1.84
C ALA A 164 -19.87 8.55 -2.03
N LEU A 165 -19.39 8.95 -3.21
CA LEU A 165 -19.13 10.35 -3.56
C LEU A 165 -20.15 10.91 -4.60
N LEU A 166 -21.12 10.13 -4.96
CA LEU A 166 -22.25 10.52 -5.81
C LEU A 166 -23.53 10.64 -4.98
#